data_6f96f1a258e28ddec20109de32e9f994
#
_entry.id   6f96f1a258e28ddec20109de32e9f994
#
_cell.length_a   1.000
_cell.length_b   1.000
_cell.length_c   1.000
_cell.angle_alpha   90.00
_cell.angle_beta   90.00
_cell.angle_gamma   90.00
#
_symmetry.space_group_name_H-M   'P 1'
#
loop_
_entity.id
_entity.type
_entity.pdbx_description
1 polymer ?
#
loop_
_entity_poly.entity_id
_entity_poly.type
_entity_poly.pdbx_seq_one_letter_code
_entity_poly.pdbx_strand_id
1 'polypeptide(L)'
;ILEAQTEENISFVLTDTAETCEKYPFHFALHIGYELCKNEVKVNWTVENTDTKELYFSIGAHPAFNCPVHGEENKTGYGLKFGGLADTIHHHGNTPDGMAVMEDKVLALKDGCVTFTEGFFDECTYMVEGKQTGEVSLLDREGIPYVTVKFDTPLFAVWSPEGKNAPFVCIEPWYGRCDATR
;
A
#
# COMPACT_ATOMS: atom_id res chain seq x y z
N ILE A 1 -5.26 3.01 21.69
CA ILE A 1 -4.77 2.63 23.05
C ILE A 1 -3.75 1.51 22.85
N LEU A 2 -2.63 1.54 23.57
CA LEU A 2 -1.69 0.41 23.64
C LEU A 2 -2.39 -0.77 24.34
N GLU A 3 -2.41 -1.93 23.69
CA GLU A 3 -3.07 -3.15 24.18
C GLU A 3 -2.05 -4.10 24.80
N ALA A 4 -0.94 -4.38 24.09
CA ALA A 4 0.16 -5.21 24.58
C ALA A 4 1.49 -4.77 23.99
N GLN A 5 2.58 -5.06 24.71
CA GLN A 5 3.95 -4.82 24.27
C GLN A 5 4.91 -5.84 24.86
N THR A 6 5.79 -6.36 24.00
CA THR A 6 6.98 -7.16 24.36
C THR A 6 8.19 -6.62 23.61
N GLU A 7 9.33 -7.32 23.66
CA GLU A 7 10.51 -6.92 22.87
C GLU A 7 10.30 -7.05 21.36
N GLU A 8 9.47 -8.01 20.92
CA GLU A 8 9.26 -8.33 19.50
C GLU A 8 7.85 -8.01 19.01
N ASN A 9 6.91 -7.69 19.90
CA ASN A 9 5.52 -7.46 19.55
C ASN A 9 4.98 -6.20 20.18
N ILE A 10 4.15 -5.47 19.41
CA ILE A 10 3.35 -4.37 19.93
C ILE A 10 1.97 -4.42 19.29
N SER A 11 0.91 -4.24 20.08
CA SER A 11 -0.45 -4.13 19.57
C SER A 11 -1.20 -2.93 20.14
N PHE A 12 -2.08 -2.42 19.32
CA PHE A 12 -2.94 -1.28 19.63
C PHE A 12 -4.39 -1.66 19.35
N VAL A 13 -5.30 -1.13 20.15
CA VAL A 13 -6.74 -1.20 19.91
C VAL A 13 -7.34 0.18 19.75
N LEU A 14 -8.20 0.33 18.76
CA LEU A 14 -9.08 1.47 18.55
C LEU A 14 -10.53 0.98 18.59
N THR A 15 -11.35 1.58 19.46
CA THR A 15 -12.79 1.35 19.49
C THR A 15 -13.53 2.59 19.04
N ASP A 16 -14.78 2.42 18.66
CA ASP A 16 -15.67 3.53 18.38
C ASP A 16 -15.88 4.43 19.61
N THR A 17 -16.26 5.65 19.36
CA THR A 17 -16.61 6.68 20.33
C THR A 17 -17.88 7.38 19.87
N ALA A 18 -18.50 8.18 20.74
CA ALA A 18 -19.65 9.00 20.34
C ALA A 18 -19.32 9.92 19.15
N GLU A 19 -18.10 10.48 19.11
CA GLU A 19 -17.64 11.34 18.01
C GLU A 19 -17.44 10.56 16.70
N THR A 20 -16.84 9.37 16.74
CA THR A 20 -16.65 8.55 15.54
C THR A 20 -17.97 8.03 15.00
N CYS A 21 -18.94 7.70 15.86
CA CYS A 21 -20.27 7.26 15.48
C CYS A 21 -21.09 8.33 14.75
N GLU A 22 -20.76 9.62 14.90
CA GLU A 22 -21.40 10.70 14.11
C GLU A 22 -21.07 10.62 12.61
N LYS A 23 -19.89 10.09 12.27
CA LYS A 23 -19.39 9.98 10.88
C LYS A 23 -19.48 8.56 10.35
N TYR A 24 -19.23 7.59 11.21
CA TYR A 24 -19.22 6.16 10.90
C TYR A 24 -20.06 5.42 11.93
N PRO A 25 -21.38 5.23 11.69
CA PRO A 25 -22.35 4.81 12.70
C PRO A 25 -22.33 3.29 12.95
N PHE A 26 -21.18 2.74 13.24
CA PHE A 26 -20.95 1.34 13.57
C PHE A 26 -20.12 1.21 14.83
N HIS A 27 -20.42 0.18 15.63
CA HIS A 27 -19.62 -0.19 16.78
C HIS A 27 -18.58 -1.25 16.36
N PHE A 28 -17.32 -1.02 16.69
CA PHE A 28 -16.22 -1.88 16.29
C PHE A 28 -15.06 -1.83 17.28
N ALA A 29 -14.20 -2.85 17.22
CA ALA A 29 -12.85 -2.78 17.72
C ALA A 29 -11.87 -3.12 16.59
N LEU A 30 -10.91 -2.23 16.35
CA LEU A 30 -9.80 -2.44 15.40
C LEU A 30 -8.54 -2.71 16.19
N HIS A 31 -7.99 -3.90 16.06
CA HIS A 31 -6.70 -4.28 16.61
C HIS A 31 -5.64 -4.23 15.51
N ILE A 32 -4.53 -3.54 15.79
CA ILE A 32 -3.37 -3.45 14.90
C ILE A 32 -2.16 -3.99 15.66
N GLY A 33 -1.65 -5.12 15.22
CA GLY A 33 -0.46 -5.76 15.79
C GLY A 33 0.73 -5.68 14.85
N TYR A 34 1.91 -5.46 15.44
CA TYR A 34 3.19 -5.53 14.77
C TYR A 34 4.04 -6.59 15.45
N GLU A 35 4.62 -7.48 14.67
CA GLU A 35 5.52 -8.53 15.11
C GLU A 35 6.86 -8.38 14.37
N LEU A 36 7.94 -8.24 15.12
CA LEU A 36 9.30 -8.24 14.59
C LEU A 36 9.83 -9.67 14.56
N CYS A 37 10.12 -10.18 13.37
CA CYS A 37 10.66 -11.52 13.17
C CYS A 37 11.93 -11.44 12.31
N LYS A 38 13.10 -11.44 12.94
CA LYS A 38 14.40 -11.26 12.28
C LYS A 38 14.47 -9.92 11.52
N ASN A 39 14.46 -9.98 10.17
CA ASN A 39 14.47 -8.85 9.26
C ASN A 39 13.09 -8.55 8.66
N GLU A 40 12.04 -9.09 9.24
CA GLU A 40 10.65 -8.91 8.78
C GLU A 40 9.83 -8.23 9.87
N VAL A 41 8.92 -7.35 9.45
CA VAL A 41 7.85 -6.81 10.28
C VAL A 41 6.54 -7.33 9.72
N LYS A 42 5.80 -8.10 10.52
CA LYS A 42 4.44 -8.51 10.20
C LYS A 42 3.45 -7.51 10.78
N VAL A 43 2.48 -7.11 9.98
CA VAL A 43 1.39 -6.24 10.40
C VAL A 43 0.09 -7.01 10.32
N ASN A 44 -0.60 -7.15 11.44
CA ASN A 44 -1.85 -7.88 11.55
C ASN A 44 -2.99 -6.92 11.89
N TRP A 45 -4.09 -7.01 11.14
CA TRP A 45 -5.31 -6.27 11.41
C TRP A 45 -6.42 -7.22 11.77
N THR A 46 -7.12 -6.92 12.85
CA THR A 46 -8.35 -7.61 13.23
C THR A 46 -9.44 -6.56 13.42
N VAL A 47 -10.50 -6.67 12.62
CA VAL A 47 -11.69 -5.82 12.76
C VAL A 47 -12.76 -6.67 13.41
N GLU A 48 -13.14 -6.33 14.64
CA GLU A 48 -14.21 -6.97 15.37
C GLU A 48 -15.49 -6.14 15.25
N ASN A 49 -16.55 -6.78 14.78
CA ASN A 49 -17.89 -6.20 14.82
C ASN A 49 -18.48 -6.36 16.22
N THR A 50 -18.54 -5.29 16.97
CA THR A 50 -19.12 -5.27 18.32
C THR A 50 -20.58 -4.83 18.33
N ASP A 51 -21.17 -4.61 17.14
CA ASP A 51 -22.57 -4.27 16.94
C ASP A 51 -23.44 -5.53 16.70
N THR A 52 -24.75 -5.35 16.74
CA THR A 52 -25.75 -6.38 16.37
C THR A 52 -26.11 -6.35 14.88
N LYS A 53 -25.71 -5.31 14.15
CA LYS A 53 -25.93 -5.14 12.71
C LYS A 53 -24.67 -5.43 11.92
N GLU A 54 -24.83 -5.64 10.63
CA GLU A 54 -23.71 -5.85 9.70
C GLU A 54 -22.78 -4.63 9.66
N LEU A 55 -21.48 -4.88 9.71
CA LEU A 55 -20.44 -3.87 9.66
C LEU A 55 -19.84 -3.79 8.26
N TYR A 56 -19.90 -2.64 7.63
CA TYR A 56 -19.26 -2.36 6.35
C TYR A 56 -18.03 -1.50 6.56
N PHE A 57 -16.88 -1.94 6.07
CA PHE A 57 -15.62 -1.20 6.22
C PHE A 57 -14.65 -1.42 5.05
N SER A 58 -13.74 -0.49 4.90
CA SER A 58 -12.50 -0.64 4.13
C SER A 58 -11.33 -0.39 5.05
N ILE A 59 -10.22 -1.09 4.81
CA ILE A 59 -8.98 -0.90 5.57
C ILE A 59 -7.79 -1.05 4.62
N GLY A 60 -6.73 -0.31 4.89
CA GLY A 60 -5.48 -0.40 4.15
C GLY A 60 -4.33 0.22 4.91
N ALA A 61 -3.11 -0.08 4.48
CA ALA A 61 -1.90 0.57 4.96
C ALA A 61 -1.35 1.54 3.90
N HIS A 62 -0.57 2.49 4.37
CA HIS A 62 0.13 3.46 3.51
C HIS A 62 1.61 3.58 3.92
N PRO A 63 2.37 2.46 3.96
CA PRO A 63 3.76 2.50 4.34
C PRO A 63 4.59 3.17 3.24
N ALA A 64 5.49 4.06 3.66
CA ALA A 64 6.45 4.73 2.80
C ALA A 64 7.85 4.17 3.07
N PHE A 65 8.56 3.84 2.01
CA PHE A 65 9.91 3.30 2.06
C PHE A 65 10.89 4.27 1.40
N ASN A 66 12.05 4.48 2.01
CA ASN A 66 13.08 5.34 1.44
C ASN A 66 13.44 4.88 0.02
N CYS A 67 13.43 5.84 -0.90
CA CYS A 67 13.84 5.68 -2.29
C CYS A 67 14.24 7.05 -2.85
N PRO A 68 15.50 7.30 -3.11
CA PRO A 68 16.66 6.39 -3.09
C PRO A 68 17.16 6.03 -1.68
N VAL A 69 18.06 5.02 -1.57
CA VAL A 69 18.62 4.55 -0.29
C VAL A 69 20.13 4.72 -0.17
N HIS A 70 20.86 4.93 -1.25
CA HIS A 70 22.34 5.01 -1.27
C HIS A 70 22.88 6.44 -1.37
N GLY A 71 22.05 7.44 -1.02
CA GLY A 71 22.46 8.85 -1.03
C GLY A 71 22.34 9.54 -2.39
N GLU A 72 21.68 8.93 -3.36
CA GLU A 72 21.40 9.54 -4.65
C GLU A 72 20.34 10.64 -4.53
N GLU A 73 20.35 11.57 -5.47
CA GLU A 73 19.46 12.76 -5.42
C GLU A 73 18.02 12.46 -5.85
N ASN A 74 17.81 11.39 -6.65
CA ASN A 74 16.48 11.04 -7.19
C ASN A 74 16.29 9.53 -7.37
N LYS A 75 15.05 9.14 -7.66
CA LYS A 75 14.61 7.74 -7.82
C LYS A 75 14.88 7.15 -9.21
N THR A 76 15.35 7.92 -10.17
CA THR A 76 15.60 7.44 -11.55
C THR A 76 16.60 6.28 -11.54
N GLY A 77 16.25 5.20 -12.21
CA GLY A 77 17.02 3.97 -12.25
C GLY A 77 16.71 2.98 -11.13
N TYR A 78 16.04 3.39 -10.07
CA TYR A 78 15.38 2.47 -9.12
C TYR A 78 14.19 1.79 -9.79
N GLY A 79 13.55 0.84 -9.13
CA GLY A 79 12.43 0.15 -9.77
C GLY A 79 11.57 -0.67 -8.82
N LEU A 80 10.62 -1.36 -9.43
CA LEU A 80 9.76 -2.34 -8.76
C LEU A 80 9.89 -3.69 -9.42
N LYS A 81 9.76 -4.74 -8.62
CA LYS A 81 9.54 -6.11 -9.08
C LYS A 81 8.21 -6.60 -8.53
N PHE A 82 7.37 -7.14 -9.40
CA PHE A 82 6.08 -7.74 -9.06
C PHE A 82 6.22 -9.26 -9.08
N GLY A 83 6.03 -9.90 -7.93
CA GLY A 83 6.17 -11.35 -7.77
C GLY A 83 5.22 -12.13 -8.66
N GLY A 84 5.74 -13.14 -9.37
CA GLY A 84 4.95 -14.02 -10.23
C GLY A 84 4.51 -13.43 -11.58
N LEU A 85 4.83 -12.17 -11.89
CA LEU A 85 4.55 -11.54 -13.18
C LEU A 85 5.79 -11.54 -14.08
N ALA A 86 5.58 -11.45 -15.39
CA ALA A 86 6.66 -11.39 -16.38
C ALA A 86 6.58 -10.10 -17.22
N ASP A 87 5.50 -9.89 -17.94
CA ASP A 87 5.46 -8.95 -19.07
C ASP A 87 4.61 -7.70 -18.81
N THR A 88 3.53 -7.81 -18.02
CA THR A 88 2.60 -6.70 -17.79
C THR A 88 1.96 -6.76 -16.42
N ILE A 89 1.50 -5.58 -15.95
CA ILE A 89 0.56 -5.43 -14.85
C ILE A 89 -0.49 -4.39 -15.24
N HIS A 90 -1.75 -4.66 -14.91
CA HIS A 90 -2.87 -3.77 -15.16
C HIS A 90 -3.10 -2.87 -13.94
N HIS A 91 -3.38 -1.61 -14.18
CA HIS A 91 -3.64 -0.64 -13.13
C HIS A 91 -4.66 0.42 -13.53
N HIS A 92 -5.24 1.06 -12.54
CA HIS A 92 -6.05 2.26 -12.68
C HIS A 92 -5.29 3.46 -12.13
N GLY A 93 -5.66 4.65 -12.60
CA GLY A 93 -5.16 5.91 -12.05
C GLY A 93 -6.16 6.56 -11.11
N ASN A 94 -5.90 7.80 -10.75
CA ASN A 94 -6.80 8.64 -9.97
C ASN A 94 -6.91 10.03 -10.58
N THR A 95 -8.01 10.72 -10.26
CA THR A 95 -8.17 12.14 -10.53
C THR A 95 -7.35 12.98 -9.53
N PRO A 96 -7.10 14.28 -9.79
CA PRO A 96 -6.39 15.15 -8.85
C PRO A 96 -7.08 15.32 -7.48
N ASP A 97 -8.39 15.10 -7.41
CA ASP A 97 -9.18 15.12 -6.18
C ASP A 97 -9.31 13.73 -5.52
N GLY A 98 -8.57 12.72 -6.03
CA GLY A 98 -8.37 11.43 -5.37
C GLY A 98 -9.41 10.36 -5.69
N MET A 99 -10.29 10.56 -6.68
CA MET A 99 -11.23 9.52 -7.13
C MET A 99 -10.54 8.52 -8.07
N ALA A 100 -10.87 7.25 -8.00
CA ALA A 100 -10.37 6.25 -8.94
C ALA A 100 -10.91 6.48 -10.35
N VAL A 101 -10.04 6.42 -11.35
CA VAL A 101 -10.39 6.43 -12.77
C VAL A 101 -10.34 4.99 -13.27
N MET A 102 -11.50 4.42 -13.62
CA MET A 102 -11.64 3.00 -13.96
C MET A 102 -11.19 2.64 -15.38
N GLU A 103 -10.44 3.52 -16.03
CA GLU A 103 -9.74 3.18 -17.28
C GLU A 103 -8.63 2.18 -16.97
N ASP A 104 -8.65 1.03 -17.66
CA ASP A 104 -7.61 0.03 -17.54
C ASP A 104 -6.36 0.48 -18.29
N LYS A 105 -5.27 0.65 -17.56
CA LYS A 105 -3.95 0.98 -18.10
C LYS A 105 -3.02 -0.21 -17.92
N VAL A 106 -2.10 -0.38 -18.84
CA VAL A 106 -1.11 -1.46 -18.82
C VAL A 106 0.28 -0.89 -18.63
N LEU A 107 0.92 -1.30 -17.55
CA LEU A 107 2.35 -1.05 -17.32
C LEU A 107 3.15 -2.22 -17.87
N ALA A 108 4.02 -1.97 -18.86
CA ALA A 108 4.91 -2.98 -19.39
C ALA A 108 6.01 -3.32 -18.40
N LEU A 109 6.29 -4.61 -18.24
CA LEU A 109 7.33 -5.14 -17.38
C LEU A 109 8.39 -5.87 -18.23
N LYS A 110 9.58 -5.98 -17.69
CA LYS A 110 10.62 -6.86 -18.17
C LYS A 110 11.02 -7.82 -17.06
N ASP A 111 10.74 -9.10 -17.24
CA ASP A 111 10.98 -10.14 -16.21
C ASP A 111 10.32 -9.79 -14.86
N GLY A 112 9.12 -9.24 -14.90
CA GLY A 112 8.36 -8.78 -13.74
C GLY A 112 8.82 -7.44 -13.16
N CYS A 113 9.76 -6.75 -13.78
CA CYS A 113 10.36 -5.51 -13.28
C CYS A 113 9.96 -4.30 -14.12
N VAL A 114 9.86 -3.15 -13.46
CA VAL A 114 9.79 -1.82 -14.09
C VAL A 114 10.84 -0.91 -13.47
N THR A 115 11.53 -0.14 -14.31
CA THR A 115 12.52 0.86 -13.86
C THR A 115 11.88 2.24 -13.85
N PHE A 116 12.13 3.02 -12.80
CA PHE A 116 11.65 4.39 -12.71
C PHE A 116 12.41 5.30 -13.65
N THR A 117 11.68 5.94 -14.55
CA THR A 117 12.14 7.05 -15.37
C THR A 117 11.88 8.39 -14.67
N GLU A 118 12.40 9.47 -15.21
CA GLU A 118 12.00 10.82 -14.79
C GLU A 118 10.47 10.97 -14.96
N GLY A 119 9.79 11.50 -13.96
CA GLY A 119 8.33 11.68 -13.99
C GLY A 119 7.50 10.41 -13.85
N PHE A 120 8.09 9.25 -13.52
CA PHE A 120 7.36 7.99 -13.41
C PHE A 120 6.09 8.08 -12.54
N PHE A 121 6.11 8.86 -11.48
CA PHE A 121 4.97 9.05 -10.56
C PHE A 121 4.16 10.34 -10.82
N ASP A 122 4.40 11.05 -11.92
CA ASP A 122 3.78 12.38 -12.14
C ASP A 122 2.38 12.29 -12.77
N GLU A 123 1.97 11.12 -13.27
CA GLU A 123 0.68 10.99 -13.94
C GLU A 123 -0.45 10.48 -13.04
N CYS A 124 -0.15 9.59 -12.10
CA CYS A 124 -1.17 9.00 -11.22
C CYS A 124 -0.59 8.09 -10.13
N THR A 125 -1.44 7.73 -9.16
CA THR A 125 -1.25 6.55 -8.34
C THR A 125 -1.48 5.29 -9.18
N TYR A 126 -0.62 4.29 -9.05
CA TYR A 126 -0.81 2.99 -9.70
C TYR A 126 -1.66 2.10 -8.80
N MET A 127 -2.98 2.07 -9.01
CA MET A 127 -3.91 1.19 -8.28
C MET A 127 -4.06 -0.12 -9.03
N VAL A 128 -3.64 -1.21 -8.43
CA VAL A 128 -3.65 -2.57 -9.00
C VAL A 128 -4.71 -3.40 -8.31
N GLU A 129 -5.71 -3.83 -9.05
CA GLU A 129 -6.83 -4.64 -8.56
C GLU A 129 -6.74 -6.09 -9.08
N GLY A 130 -7.57 -6.98 -8.52
CA GLY A 130 -7.74 -8.34 -9.03
C GLY A 130 -6.68 -9.34 -8.57
N LYS A 131 -5.97 -9.07 -7.47
CA LYS A 131 -4.94 -9.99 -6.92
C LYS A 131 -3.88 -10.41 -7.95
N GLN A 132 -3.47 -9.50 -8.84
CA GLN A 132 -2.49 -9.82 -9.90
C GLN A 132 -1.14 -10.27 -9.33
N THR A 133 -0.77 -9.77 -8.15
CA THR A 133 0.40 -10.24 -7.37
C THR A 133 0.11 -10.10 -5.87
N GLY A 134 0.81 -10.86 -5.06
CA GLY A 134 0.82 -10.74 -3.59
C GLY A 134 2.19 -10.28 -3.06
N GLU A 135 3.10 -9.83 -3.94
CA GLU A 135 4.45 -9.43 -3.56
C GLU A 135 4.96 -8.32 -4.45
N VAL A 136 5.44 -7.23 -3.84
CA VAL A 136 6.10 -6.13 -4.55
C VAL A 136 7.41 -5.80 -3.85
N SER A 137 8.50 -5.74 -4.61
CA SER A 137 9.82 -5.36 -4.10
C SER A 137 10.27 -4.02 -4.69
N LEU A 138 10.89 -3.16 -3.87
CA LEU A 138 11.68 -2.03 -4.33
C LEU A 138 13.08 -2.51 -4.69
N LEU A 139 13.53 -2.11 -5.87
CA LEU A 139 14.86 -2.42 -6.42
C LEU A 139 15.74 -1.18 -6.40
N ASP A 140 17.03 -1.37 -6.07
CA ASP A 140 18.05 -0.34 -6.28
C ASP A 140 18.42 -0.21 -7.77
N ARG A 141 19.41 0.61 -8.09
CA ARG A 141 19.88 0.85 -9.47
C ARG A 141 20.56 -0.35 -10.12
N GLU A 142 21.06 -1.29 -9.33
CA GLU A 142 21.62 -2.56 -9.79
C GLU A 142 20.54 -3.63 -9.98
N GLY A 143 19.28 -3.32 -9.66
CA GLY A 143 18.15 -4.24 -9.72
C GLY A 143 18.09 -5.21 -8.52
N ILE A 144 18.77 -4.87 -7.42
CA ILE A 144 18.78 -5.68 -6.19
C ILE A 144 17.62 -5.28 -5.30
N PRO A 145 16.75 -6.22 -4.88
CA PRO A 145 15.67 -5.92 -3.94
C PRO A 145 16.22 -5.55 -2.56
N TYR A 146 15.77 -4.42 -2.00
CA TYR A 146 16.15 -3.99 -0.65
C TYR A 146 14.96 -3.92 0.33
N VAL A 147 13.74 -3.81 -0.19
CA VAL A 147 12.48 -3.93 0.58
C VAL A 147 11.50 -4.77 -0.23
N THR A 148 10.84 -5.70 0.42
CA THR A 148 9.76 -6.50 -0.16
C THR A 148 8.54 -6.45 0.72
N VAL A 149 7.40 -6.07 0.16
CA VAL A 149 6.09 -6.08 0.82
C VAL A 149 5.30 -7.28 0.30
N LYS A 150 4.87 -8.15 1.21
CA LYS A 150 4.01 -9.31 0.92
C LYS A 150 2.64 -9.10 1.54
N PHE A 151 1.60 -9.44 0.81
CA PHE A 151 0.22 -9.22 1.23
C PHE A 151 -0.74 -10.20 0.56
N ASP A 152 -1.92 -10.36 1.15
CA ASP A 152 -3.06 -11.10 0.58
C ASP A 152 -4.29 -10.20 0.47
N THR A 153 -4.09 -8.98 -0.01
CA THR A 153 -5.16 -8.02 -0.23
C THR A 153 -5.74 -8.14 -1.64
N PRO A 154 -7.00 -7.79 -1.89
CA PRO A 154 -7.60 -7.82 -3.23
C PRO A 154 -7.00 -6.79 -4.18
N LEU A 155 -6.39 -5.74 -3.64
CA LEU A 155 -5.74 -4.68 -4.39
C LEU A 155 -4.60 -4.05 -3.58
N PHE A 156 -3.75 -3.31 -4.27
CA PHE A 156 -2.72 -2.48 -3.67
C PHE A 156 -2.48 -1.25 -4.54
N ALA A 157 -1.83 -0.24 -3.97
CA ALA A 157 -1.36 0.90 -4.74
C ALA A 157 0.16 1.07 -4.63
N VAL A 158 0.74 1.69 -5.64
CA VAL A 158 2.10 2.22 -5.61
C VAL A 158 2.05 3.71 -5.90
N TRP A 159 2.70 4.50 -5.05
CA TRP A 159 2.61 5.94 -5.10
C TRP A 159 3.88 6.64 -4.62
N SER A 160 4.12 7.82 -5.18
CA SER A 160 5.02 8.83 -4.66
C SER A 160 4.45 10.20 -5.04
N PRO A 161 4.67 11.27 -4.26
CA PRO A 161 4.09 12.58 -4.55
C PRO A 161 4.41 13.09 -5.94
N GLU A 162 3.35 13.42 -6.68
CA GLU A 162 3.36 13.93 -8.05
C GLU A 162 4.15 15.25 -8.16
N GLY A 163 4.99 15.39 -9.19
CA GLY A 163 5.81 16.56 -9.42
C GLY A 163 6.80 16.93 -8.30
N LYS A 164 6.93 16.04 -7.30
CA LYS A 164 7.84 16.25 -6.16
C LYS A 164 8.85 15.10 -6.13
N ASN A 165 10.12 15.44 -6.16
CA ASN A 165 11.16 14.41 -6.01
C ASN A 165 11.25 13.95 -4.53
N ALA A 166 10.12 13.48 -3.96
CA ALA A 166 10.06 13.02 -2.58
C ALA A 166 10.94 11.77 -2.41
N PRO A 167 11.71 11.64 -1.31
CA PRO A 167 12.71 10.57 -1.13
C PRO A 167 12.08 9.26 -0.63
N PHE A 168 10.91 8.90 -1.15
CA PHE A 168 10.21 7.66 -0.79
C PHE A 168 9.28 7.17 -1.89
N VAL A 169 8.92 5.90 -1.80
CA VAL A 169 7.86 5.24 -2.57
C VAL A 169 6.96 4.48 -1.59
N CYS A 170 5.66 4.59 -1.77
CA CYS A 170 4.67 3.83 -1.01
C CYS A 170 4.28 2.55 -1.77
N ILE A 171 4.14 1.44 -1.04
CA ILE A 171 3.54 0.19 -1.51
C ILE A 171 2.41 -0.11 -0.52
N GLU A 172 1.19 0.01 -0.95
CA GLU A 172 0.01 0.19 -0.10
C GLU A 172 -0.99 -0.97 -0.27
N PRO A 173 -0.93 -2.02 0.56
CA PRO A 173 -1.94 -3.08 0.55
C PRO A 173 -3.29 -2.59 1.05
N TRP A 174 -4.39 -2.87 0.30
CA TRP A 174 -5.73 -2.36 0.61
C TRP A 174 -6.82 -3.44 0.54
N TYR A 175 -7.76 -3.36 1.47
CA TYR A 175 -9.08 -4.01 1.46
C TYR A 175 -10.16 -2.96 1.21
N GLY A 176 -10.21 -2.45 0.00
CA GLY A 176 -11.08 -1.37 -0.45
C GLY A 176 -10.29 -0.14 -0.91
N ARG A 177 -10.90 0.66 -1.72
CA ARG A 177 -10.32 1.89 -2.30
C ARG A 177 -11.28 3.07 -2.23
N CYS A 178 -10.83 4.24 -2.67
CA CYS A 178 -11.65 5.43 -2.86
C CYS A 178 -12.78 5.19 -3.89
N ASP A 179 -13.78 6.06 -3.88
CA ASP A 179 -14.84 6.07 -4.88
C ASP A 179 -14.28 6.27 -6.31
N ALA A 180 -14.99 5.73 -7.29
CA ALA A 180 -14.63 5.88 -8.69
C ALA A 180 -15.42 7.03 -9.34
N THR A 181 -14.81 7.62 -10.39
CA THR A 181 -15.54 8.49 -11.30
C THR A 181 -16.67 7.71 -11.99
N ARG A 182 -17.79 8.37 -12.24
CA ARG A 182 -18.94 7.80 -12.95
C ARG A 182 -18.74 7.81 -14.45
#